data_0e57e69d3e9c1a2c3220f953ccce41af
#
_entry.id   0e57e69d3e9c1a2c3220f953ccce41af
#
_cell.length_a   1.000
_cell.length_b   1.000
_cell.length_c   1.000
_cell.angle_alpha   90.00
_cell.angle_beta   90.00
_cell.angle_gamma   90.00
#
_symmetry.space_group_name_H-M   'P 1'
#
loop_
_entity.id
_entity.type
_entity.pdbx_description
1 polymer ?
#
loop_
_entity_poly.entity_id
_entity_poly.type
_entity_poly.pdbx_seq_one_letter_code
_entity_poly.pdbx_strand_id
1 'polypeptide(L)'
;MNLIIIGHPDKESFCYNGILKTITKRFDYWSKEYEIIDLYEDKFSPSRWYKNQEEVKEYQDLVKKATHIYFISPVWWFRCTPLLEGFFDQVFSPGFAYKFKPLTKTYGIPVPLLGDKKVRTYLTHGSPRLPVLTLYVNSVRLRLEMGVYSFVFGWFKTKTTQFWGIPFISNKKRIKYLDRYKI
;
A
#
# COMPACT_ATOMS: atom_id res chain seq x y z
N MET A 1 10.26 8.51 11.09
CA MET A 1 9.16 9.10 10.30
C MET A 1 8.23 7.99 9.83
N ASN A 2 6.92 8.25 9.82
CA ASN A 2 5.90 7.39 9.22
C ASN A 2 5.57 7.93 7.83
N LEU A 3 5.34 7.06 6.83
CA LEU A 3 4.94 7.44 5.48
C LEU A 3 3.61 6.78 5.15
N ILE A 4 2.63 7.58 4.76
CA ILE A 4 1.32 7.10 4.32
C ILE A 4 1.22 7.32 2.81
N ILE A 5 0.87 6.28 2.07
CA ILE A 5 0.67 6.33 0.61
C ILE A 5 -0.77 5.94 0.34
N ILE A 6 -1.55 6.89 -0.17
CA ILE A 6 -2.96 6.68 -0.45
C ILE A 6 -3.25 6.77 -1.95
N GLY A 7 -3.97 5.78 -2.46
CA GLY A 7 -4.40 5.71 -3.86
C GLY A 7 -5.92 5.58 -3.97
N HIS A 8 -6.67 6.66 -3.81
CA HIS A 8 -8.11 6.70 -4.02
C HIS A 8 -8.53 8.01 -4.67
N PRO A 9 -9.37 8.01 -5.74
CA PRO A 9 -9.78 9.26 -6.41
C PRO A 9 -10.81 10.08 -5.63
N ASP A 10 -11.60 9.42 -4.78
CA ASP A 10 -12.71 10.04 -4.05
C ASP A 10 -12.31 10.35 -2.61
N LYS A 11 -12.23 11.64 -2.28
CA LYS A 11 -11.89 12.15 -0.94
C LYS A 11 -12.97 11.83 0.11
N GLU A 12 -14.22 11.57 -0.29
CA GLU A 12 -15.31 11.19 0.61
C GLU A 12 -15.30 9.68 0.94
N SER A 13 -14.40 8.93 0.34
CA SER A 13 -14.29 7.49 0.53
C SER A 13 -13.93 7.09 1.97
N PHE A 14 -14.21 5.84 2.31
CA PHE A 14 -13.76 5.27 3.59
C PHE A 14 -12.24 5.18 3.71
N CYS A 15 -11.52 5.17 2.60
CA CYS A 15 -10.06 5.26 2.59
C CYS A 15 -9.58 6.58 3.23
N TYR A 16 -10.18 7.70 2.89
CA TYR A 16 -9.87 9.01 3.48
C TYR A 16 -10.57 9.25 4.81
N ASN A 17 -11.90 9.27 4.81
CA ASN A 17 -12.69 9.67 5.98
C ASN A 17 -12.69 8.63 7.11
N GLY A 18 -12.38 7.38 6.81
CA GLY A 18 -12.22 6.32 7.80
C GLY A 18 -10.74 6.09 8.13
N ILE A 19 -10.01 5.46 7.23
CA ILE A 19 -8.69 4.90 7.49
C ILE A 19 -7.63 5.99 7.66
N LEU A 20 -7.43 6.84 6.65
CA LEU A 20 -6.42 7.90 6.69
C LEU A 20 -6.64 8.82 7.88
N LYS A 21 -7.85 9.34 8.04
CA LYS A 21 -8.21 10.24 9.16
C LYS A 21 -7.98 9.60 10.54
N THR A 22 -8.20 8.30 10.66
CA THR A 22 -7.96 7.60 11.94
C THR A 22 -6.47 7.46 12.22
N ILE A 23 -5.67 7.14 11.20
CA ILE A 23 -4.21 7.02 11.33
C ILE A 23 -3.59 8.37 11.69
N THR A 24 -3.92 9.43 10.94
CA THR A 24 -3.36 10.78 11.17
C THR A 24 -3.74 11.31 12.55
N LYS A 25 -5.01 11.21 12.96
CA LYS A 25 -5.42 11.59 14.33
C LYS A 25 -4.63 10.86 15.41
N ARG A 26 -4.27 9.60 15.21
CA ARG A 26 -3.42 8.87 16.15
C ARG A 26 -1.98 9.38 16.15
N PHE A 27 -1.45 9.69 14.98
CA PHE A 27 -0.09 10.24 14.90
C PHE A 27 -0.03 11.61 15.56
N ASP A 28 -1.04 12.46 15.34
CA ASP A 28 -1.16 13.76 16.00
C ASP A 28 -1.26 13.60 17.53
N TYR A 29 -2.13 12.71 18.01
CA TYR A 29 -2.29 12.45 19.44
C TYR A 29 -0.99 11.97 20.12
N TRP A 30 -0.18 11.18 19.43
CA TRP A 30 1.10 10.68 19.94
C TRP A 30 2.30 11.50 19.49
N SER A 31 2.07 12.68 18.91
CA SER A 31 3.11 13.58 18.35
C SER A 31 4.12 12.83 17.46
N LYS A 32 3.62 11.91 16.63
CA LYS A 32 4.43 11.15 15.69
C LYS A 32 4.54 11.86 14.37
N GLU A 33 5.74 12.10 13.93
CA GLU A 33 6.03 12.65 12.61
C GLU A 33 5.56 11.71 11.49
N TYR A 34 4.87 12.28 10.50
CA TYR A 34 4.43 11.55 9.31
C TYR A 34 4.37 12.44 8.07
N GLU A 35 4.48 11.79 6.91
CA GLU A 35 4.27 12.38 5.59
C GLU A 35 3.21 11.60 4.83
N ILE A 36 2.50 12.28 3.92
CA ILE A 36 1.45 11.68 3.09
C ILE A 36 1.80 11.88 1.64
N ILE A 37 1.85 10.79 0.87
CA ILE A 37 1.82 10.78 -0.59
C ILE A 37 0.38 10.47 -1.00
N ASP A 38 -0.30 11.45 -1.59
CA ASP A 38 -1.64 11.31 -2.13
C ASP A 38 -1.56 11.24 -3.65
N LEU A 39 -1.51 10.02 -4.18
CA LEU A 39 -1.25 9.78 -5.60
C LEU A 39 -2.24 10.43 -6.56
N TYR A 40 -3.46 10.70 -6.12
CA TYR A 40 -4.46 11.39 -6.95
C TYR A 40 -4.39 12.91 -6.81
N GLU A 41 -3.99 13.45 -5.67
CA GLU A 41 -3.74 14.87 -5.45
C GLU A 41 -2.48 15.33 -6.17
N ASP A 42 -1.42 14.55 -6.03
CA ASP A 42 -0.10 14.80 -6.65
C ASP A 42 -0.15 14.62 -8.17
N LYS A 43 -1.28 14.12 -8.72
CA LYS A 43 -1.46 13.82 -10.16
C LYS A 43 -0.39 12.86 -10.69
N PHE A 44 0.03 11.92 -9.85
CA PHE A 44 1.04 10.93 -10.21
C PHE A 44 0.67 10.19 -11.50
N SER A 45 1.60 10.08 -12.44
CA SER A 45 1.39 9.34 -13.68
C SER A 45 1.73 7.85 -13.51
N PRO A 46 0.79 6.91 -13.73
CA PRO A 46 1.05 5.49 -13.63
C PRO A 46 1.84 4.93 -14.82
N SER A 47 2.08 5.74 -15.85
CA SER A 47 2.72 5.29 -17.08
C SER A 47 4.25 5.29 -16.95
N ARG A 48 4.87 4.12 -17.15
CA ARG A 48 6.34 4.01 -17.22
C ARG A 48 6.98 4.85 -18.33
N TRP A 49 6.23 5.17 -19.39
CA TRP A 49 6.71 5.94 -20.54
C TRP A 49 6.81 7.45 -20.23
N TYR A 50 5.98 7.94 -19.32
CA TYR A 50 5.97 9.35 -18.88
C TYR A 50 6.56 9.48 -17.48
N LYS A 51 7.72 8.86 -17.27
CA LYS A 51 8.39 8.87 -15.98
C LYS A 51 8.82 10.30 -15.61
N ASN A 52 8.14 10.91 -14.66
CA ASN A 52 8.68 12.07 -13.99
C ASN A 52 9.78 11.60 -13.02
N GLN A 53 11.04 11.68 -13.47
CA GLN A 53 12.16 11.17 -12.69
C GLN A 53 12.37 11.93 -11.39
N GLU A 54 12.04 13.20 -11.34
CA GLU A 54 12.14 14.03 -10.13
C GLU A 54 11.14 13.59 -9.08
N GLU A 55 9.86 13.47 -9.44
CA GLU A 55 8.79 12.99 -8.55
C GLU A 55 9.07 11.57 -8.02
N VAL A 56 9.51 10.67 -8.90
CA VAL A 56 9.88 9.30 -8.48
C VAL A 56 11.04 9.33 -7.49
N LYS A 57 12.03 10.20 -7.69
CA LYS A 57 13.15 10.35 -6.77
C LYS A 57 12.71 10.93 -5.43
N GLU A 58 11.84 11.93 -5.41
CA GLU A 58 11.25 12.48 -4.19
C GLU A 58 10.52 11.39 -3.39
N TYR A 59 9.69 10.57 -4.06
CA TYR A 59 9.02 9.45 -3.41
C TYR A 59 10.00 8.39 -2.91
N GLN A 60 11.06 8.10 -3.64
CA GLN A 60 12.13 7.21 -3.19
C GLN A 60 12.82 7.75 -1.94
N ASP A 61 13.10 9.04 -1.87
CA ASP A 61 13.71 9.67 -0.70
C ASP A 61 12.79 9.63 0.53
N LEU A 62 11.48 9.84 0.36
CA LEU A 62 10.50 9.67 1.44
C LEU A 62 10.43 8.21 1.90
N VAL A 63 10.37 7.25 0.98
CA VAL A 63 10.41 5.82 1.29
C VAL A 63 11.69 5.46 2.05
N LYS A 64 12.85 5.99 1.64
CA LYS A 64 14.13 5.74 2.30
C LYS A 64 14.16 6.26 3.74
N LYS A 65 13.64 7.47 3.98
CA LYS A 65 13.55 8.09 5.30
C LYS A 65 12.55 7.39 6.23
N ALA A 66 11.51 6.77 5.69
CA ALA A 66 10.46 6.13 6.47
C ALA A 66 10.97 4.88 7.21
N THR A 67 10.51 4.71 8.45
CA THR A 67 10.66 3.47 9.23
C THR A 67 9.41 2.60 9.14
N HIS A 68 8.24 3.26 9.00
CA HIS A 68 6.94 2.62 8.83
C HIS A 68 6.26 3.16 7.60
N ILE A 69 5.73 2.26 6.76
CA ILE A 69 5.02 2.60 5.53
C ILE A 69 3.60 2.05 5.61
N TYR A 70 2.63 2.90 5.26
CA TYR A 70 1.21 2.60 5.29
C TYR A 70 0.63 2.78 3.89
N PHE A 71 0.15 1.71 3.28
CA PHE A 71 -0.57 1.76 2.01
C PHE A 71 -2.07 1.73 2.25
N ILE A 72 -2.81 2.62 1.60
CA ILE A 72 -4.27 2.69 1.68
C ILE A 72 -4.85 2.68 0.26
N SER A 73 -5.66 1.67 -0.08
CA SER A 73 -6.26 1.56 -1.41
C SER A 73 -7.59 0.80 -1.38
N PRO A 74 -8.52 1.14 -2.26
CA PRO A 74 -9.60 0.24 -2.59
C PRO A 74 -9.07 -0.90 -3.45
N VAL A 75 -9.83 -2.00 -3.48
CA VAL A 75 -9.56 -3.12 -4.38
C VAL A 75 -10.48 -3.02 -5.59
N TRP A 76 -9.89 -2.84 -6.75
CA TRP A 76 -10.54 -2.81 -8.05
C TRP A 76 -10.05 -3.96 -8.91
N TRP A 77 -10.96 -4.85 -9.33
CA TRP A 77 -10.60 -6.01 -10.14
C TRP A 77 -9.44 -6.82 -9.56
N PHE A 78 -9.50 -7.12 -8.24
CA PHE A 78 -8.49 -7.88 -7.50
C PHE A 78 -7.07 -7.29 -7.51
N ARG A 79 -6.95 -5.97 -7.69
CA ARG A 79 -5.69 -5.21 -7.59
C ARG A 79 -5.94 -3.87 -6.87
N CYS A 80 -4.87 -3.17 -6.54
CA CYS A 80 -4.97 -1.79 -6.08
C CYS A 80 -5.39 -0.85 -7.23
N THR A 81 -5.58 0.44 -6.93
CA THR A 81 -5.86 1.43 -7.98
C THR A 81 -4.70 1.57 -8.96
N PRO A 82 -4.95 1.99 -10.21
CA PRO A 82 -3.90 2.13 -11.21
C PRO A 82 -2.72 3.00 -10.76
N LEU A 83 -2.99 4.08 -10.01
CA LEU A 83 -1.91 4.95 -9.51
C LEU A 83 -1.04 4.26 -8.46
N LEU A 84 -1.62 3.47 -7.54
CA LEU A 84 -0.83 2.73 -6.58
C LEU A 84 -0.05 1.58 -7.23
N GLU A 85 -0.61 0.93 -8.24
CA GLU A 85 0.11 -0.06 -9.04
C GLU A 85 1.31 0.59 -9.77
N GLY A 86 1.07 1.74 -10.39
CA GLY A 86 2.14 2.52 -11.04
C GLY A 86 3.21 3.01 -10.06
N PHE A 87 2.81 3.34 -8.82
CA PHE A 87 3.77 3.66 -7.75
C PHE A 87 4.70 2.47 -7.47
N PHE A 88 4.15 1.25 -7.34
CA PHE A 88 4.99 0.06 -7.17
C PHE A 88 5.95 -0.14 -8.35
N ASP A 89 5.46 0.03 -9.59
CA ASP A 89 6.26 -0.17 -10.79
C ASP A 89 7.39 0.85 -10.98
N GLN A 90 7.16 2.10 -10.56
CA GLN A 90 8.11 3.18 -10.81
C GLN A 90 9.04 3.43 -9.61
N VAL A 91 8.48 3.48 -8.40
CA VAL A 91 9.22 3.80 -7.18
C VAL A 91 10.03 2.59 -6.70
N PHE A 92 9.44 1.39 -6.72
CA PHE A 92 10.15 0.18 -6.31
C PHE A 92 10.98 -0.42 -7.44
N SER A 93 11.84 0.39 -8.02
CA SER A 93 12.73 -0.01 -9.12
C SER A 93 13.91 -0.87 -8.65
N PRO A 94 14.47 -1.71 -9.56
CA PRO A 94 15.74 -2.40 -9.31
C PRO A 94 16.87 -1.43 -8.93
N GLY A 95 17.70 -1.81 -7.98
CA GLY A 95 18.78 -0.99 -7.43
C GLY A 95 18.35 -0.08 -6.28
N PHE A 96 17.06 0.28 -6.18
CA PHE A 96 16.50 1.04 -5.06
C PHE A 96 15.77 0.13 -4.07
N ALA A 97 14.77 -0.62 -4.53
CA ALA A 97 13.92 -1.41 -3.66
C ALA A 97 14.38 -2.87 -3.52
N TYR A 98 14.98 -3.39 -4.55
CA TYR A 98 15.51 -4.75 -4.58
C TYR A 98 16.66 -4.88 -5.58
N LYS A 99 17.40 -5.97 -5.48
CA LYS A 99 18.40 -6.39 -6.47
C LYS A 99 18.29 -7.90 -6.71
N PHE A 100 18.74 -8.37 -7.86
CA PHE A 100 18.83 -9.80 -8.12
C PHE A 100 20.22 -10.33 -7.75
N LYS A 101 20.24 -11.43 -6.97
CA LYS A 101 21.44 -12.24 -6.74
C LYS A 101 21.41 -13.42 -7.71
N PRO A 102 22.38 -13.54 -8.61
CA PRO A 102 22.43 -14.68 -9.52
C PRO A 102 22.48 -16.01 -8.75
N LEU A 103 21.63 -16.94 -9.13
CA LEU A 103 21.63 -18.32 -8.63
C LEU A 103 22.18 -19.26 -9.72
N THR A 104 21.86 -18.96 -10.98
CA THR A 104 22.37 -19.65 -12.18
C THR A 104 22.72 -18.59 -13.23
N LYS A 105 23.21 -19.02 -14.42
CA LYS A 105 23.48 -18.12 -15.55
C LYS A 105 22.23 -17.36 -16.05
N THR A 106 21.03 -17.95 -15.85
CA THR A 106 19.76 -17.42 -16.39
C THR A 106 18.75 -17.05 -15.32
N TYR A 107 19.00 -17.37 -14.05
CA TYR A 107 18.06 -17.14 -12.96
C TYR A 107 18.70 -16.46 -11.75
N GLY A 108 18.04 -15.44 -11.25
CA GLY A 108 18.42 -14.74 -10.02
C GLY A 108 17.26 -14.65 -9.02
N ILE A 109 17.58 -14.68 -7.75
CA ILE A 109 16.61 -14.48 -6.66
C ILE A 109 16.59 -13.01 -6.26
N PRO A 110 15.41 -12.43 -5.96
CA PRO A 110 15.32 -11.07 -5.47
C PRO A 110 15.86 -10.97 -4.04
N VAL A 111 16.64 -9.94 -3.79
CA VAL A 111 17.15 -9.57 -2.47
C VAL A 111 16.56 -8.22 -2.11
N PRO A 112 15.72 -8.13 -1.07
CA PRO A 112 15.12 -6.89 -0.61
C PRO A 112 16.18 -5.88 -0.15
N LEU A 113 16.01 -4.62 -0.52
CA LEU A 113 16.88 -3.51 -0.08
C LEU A 113 16.18 -2.61 0.96
N LEU A 114 14.87 -2.77 1.12
CA LEU A 114 14.04 -2.02 2.09
C LEU A 114 13.53 -2.93 3.23
N GLY A 115 14.26 -3.99 3.55
CA GLY A 115 13.86 -4.98 4.56
C GLY A 115 13.88 -4.48 6.01
N ASP A 116 14.41 -3.29 6.27
CA ASP A 116 14.37 -2.59 7.54
C ASP A 116 13.01 -1.93 7.85
N LYS A 117 12.14 -1.78 6.84
CA LYS A 117 10.86 -1.10 6.94
C LYS A 117 9.76 -2.01 7.53
N LYS A 118 8.86 -1.41 8.32
CA LYS A 118 7.62 -2.04 8.77
C LYS A 118 6.47 -1.57 7.91
N VAL A 119 5.75 -2.49 7.27
CA VAL A 119 4.72 -2.15 6.29
C VAL A 119 3.34 -2.60 6.77
N ARG A 120 2.37 -1.72 6.64
CA ARG A 120 0.96 -2.00 6.85
C ARG A 120 0.15 -1.60 5.63
N THR A 121 -0.72 -2.49 5.18
CA THR A 121 -1.59 -2.22 4.04
C THR A 121 -3.05 -2.31 4.48
N TYR A 122 -3.84 -1.35 4.08
CA TYR A 122 -5.26 -1.26 4.33
C TYR A 122 -6.01 -1.30 3.00
N LEU A 123 -6.76 -2.38 2.79
CA LEU A 123 -7.53 -2.60 1.56
C LEU A 123 -9.02 -2.53 1.84
N THR A 124 -9.76 -1.75 1.07
CA THR A 124 -11.22 -1.70 1.13
C THR A 124 -11.84 -2.45 -0.05
N HIS A 125 -12.81 -3.30 0.24
CA HIS A 125 -13.51 -4.12 -0.74
C HIS A 125 -14.97 -3.70 -0.88
N GLY A 126 -15.47 -3.63 -2.10
CA GLY A 126 -16.91 -3.63 -2.39
C GLY A 126 -17.54 -5.01 -2.19
N SER A 127 -16.77 -6.06 -2.38
CA SER A 127 -17.25 -7.45 -2.30
C SER A 127 -17.35 -7.95 -0.85
N PRO A 128 -18.23 -8.95 -0.58
CA PRO A 128 -18.26 -9.65 0.70
C PRO A 128 -17.01 -10.53 0.89
N ARG A 129 -16.70 -10.82 2.15
CA ARG A 129 -15.47 -11.52 2.54
C ARG A 129 -15.36 -12.93 1.95
N LEU A 130 -16.43 -13.72 2.06
CA LEU A 130 -16.37 -15.17 1.79
C LEU A 130 -15.95 -15.48 0.35
N PRO A 131 -16.58 -14.94 -0.71
CA PRO A 131 -16.18 -15.22 -2.09
C PRO A 131 -14.72 -14.84 -2.38
N VAL A 132 -14.26 -13.71 -1.83
CA VAL A 132 -12.88 -13.27 -2.07
C VAL A 132 -11.87 -14.21 -1.43
N LEU A 133 -12.16 -14.76 -0.24
CA LEU A 133 -11.24 -15.68 0.44
C LEU A 133 -11.25 -17.09 -0.14
N THR A 134 -12.38 -17.54 -0.70
CA THR A 134 -12.54 -18.91 -1.23
C THR A 134 -12.35 -18.97 -2.73
N LEU A 135 -13.31 -18.47 -3.53
CA LEU A 135 -13.28 -18.59 -5.00
C LEU A 135 -12.09 -17.86 -5.63
N TYR A 136 -11.74 -16.68 -5.08
CA TYR A 136 -10.66 -15.86 -5.63
C TYR A 136 -9.36 -15.94 -4.82
N VAL A 137 -9.26 -16.91 -3.89
CA VAL A 137 -8.07 -17.23 -3.06
C VAL A 137 -7.36 -16.00 -2.50
N ASN A 138 -8.12 -14.93 -2.22
CA ASN A 138 -7.59 -13.66 -1.74
C ASN A 138 -6.44 -13.11 -2.62
N SER A 139 -6.61 -13.19 -3.94
CA SER A 139 -5.55 -12.95 -4.93
C SER A 139 -4.87 -11.60 -4.80
N VAL A 140 -5.60 -10.53 -4.43
CA VAL A 140 -5.00 -9.21 -4.20
C VAL A 140 -3.97 -9.23 -3.06
N ARG A 141 -4.29 -9.90 -1.96
CA ARG A 141 -3.37 -10.03 -0.83
C ARG A 141 -2.17 -10.88 -1.20
N LEU A 142 -2.40 -12.03 -1.82
CA LEU A 142 -1.33 -12.92 -2.27
C LEU A 142 -0.38 -12.20 -3.23
N ARG A 143 -0.92 -11.48 -4.22
CA ARG A 143 -0.14 -10.71 -5.17
C ARG A 143 0.73 -9.65 -4.46
N LEU A 144 0.17 -8.89 -3.52
CA LEU A 144 0.93 -7.90 -2.78
C LEU A 144 2.01 -8.55 -1.92
N GLU A 145 1.66 -9.56 -1.13
CA GLU A 145 2.60 -10.17 -0.17
C GLU A 145 3.68 -11.00 -0.87
N MET A 146 3.32 -11.78 -1.88
CA MET A 146 4.26 -12.66 -2.59
C MET A 146 4.90 -12.00 -3.82
N GLY A 147 4.18 -11.12 -4.53
CA GLY A 147 4.65 -10.52 -5.78
C GLY A 147 5.37 -9.19 -5.60
N VAL A 148 4.94 -8.35 -4.64
CA VAL A 148 5.54 -7.02 -4.43
C VAL A 148 6.38 -6.98 -3.17
N TYR A 149 5.76 -7.27 -2.02
CA TYR A 149 6.40 -7.03 -0.73
C TYR A 149 7.54 -7.99 -0.42
N SER A 150 7.46 -9.25 -0.85
CA SER A 150 8.56 -10.19 -0.68
C SER A 150 9.84 -9.73 -1.39
N PHE A 151 9.70 -9.10 -2.56
CA PHE A 151 10.82 -8.54 -3.32
C PHE A 151 11.41 -7.30 -2.67
N VAL A 152 10.55 -6.42 -2.15
CA VAL A 152 10.93 -5.08 -1.69
C VAL A 152 11.31 -5.06 -0.21
N PHE A 153 10.51 -5.70 0.64
CA PHE A 153 10.63 -5.66 2.10
C PHE A 153 11.06 -7.01 2.70
N GLY A 154 11.00 -8.08 1.92
CA GLY A 154 11.24 -9.45 2.40
C GLY A 154 10.00 -10.12 2.99
N TRP A 155 10.13 -11.42 3.25
CA TRP A 155 9.05 -12.26 3.75
C TRP A 155 8.66 -11.89 5.18
N PHE A 156 7.35 -11.93 5.47
CA PHE A 156 6.77 -11.74 6.81
C PHE A 156 6.99 -10.37 7.47
N LYS A 157 7.40 -9.36 6.70
CA LYS A 157 7.62 -7.99 7.17
C LYS A 157 6.39 -7.08 7.08
N THR A 158 5.32 -7.58 6.46
CA THR A 158 4.14 -6.79 6.10
C THR A 158 2.88 -7.32 6.78
N LYS A 159 1.93 -6.42 7.05
CA LYS A 159 0.61 -6.78 7.58
C LYS A 159 -0.48 -6.15 6.73
N THR A 160 -1.30 -6.98 6.11
CA THR A 160 -2.45 -6.53 5.30
C THR A 160 -3.76 -6.67 6.10
N THR A 161 -4.48 -5.57 6.24
CA THR A 161 -5.82 -5.49 6.84
C THR A 161 -6.83 -5.23 5.74
N GLN A 162 -7.92 -6.00 5.71
CA GLN A 162 -8.94 -5.91 4.66
C GLN A 162 -10.31 -5.58 5.27
N PHE A 163 -11.01 -4.63 4.65
CA PHE A 163 -12.34 -4.16 5.03
C PHE A 163 -13.34 -4.56 3.95
N TRP A 164 -14.41 -5.25 4.34
CA TRP A 164 -15.31 -5.95 3.44
C TRP A 164 -16.65 -5.25 3.29
N GLY A 165 -17.17 -5.23 2.05
CA GLY A 165 -18.51 -4.74 1.75
C GLY A 165 -18.72 -3.26 2.04
N ILE A 166 -17.68 -2.44 1.96
CA ILE A 166 -17.67 -1.05 2.40
C ILE A 166 -18.82 -0.21 1.85
N PRO A 167 -19.21 -0.30 0.55
CA PRO A 167 -20.34 0.49 0.04
C PRO A 167 -21.70 0.10 0.65
N PHE A 168 -21.82 -1.12 1.16
CA PHE A 168 -23.10 -1.71 1.57
C PHE A 168 -23.32 -1.76 3.09
N ILE A 169 -22.35 -1.29 3.87
CA ILE A 169 -22.43 -1.32 5.33
C ILE A 169 -22.69 0.06 5.92
N SER A 170 -23.39 0.12 7.06
CA SER A 170 -23.68 1.36 7.77
C SER A 170 -22.42 2.01 8.34
N ASN A 171 -22.47 3.33 8.58
CA ASN A 171 -21.37 4.06 9.22
C ASN A 171 -21.01 3.49 10.59
N LYS A 172 -21.99 3.05 11.39
CA LYS A 172 -21.74 2.38 12.67
C LYS A 172 -20.86 1.12 12.51
N LYS A 173 -21.07 0.35 11.45
CA LYS A 173 -20.29 -0.85 11.14
C LYS A 173 -18.88 -0.49 10.62
N ARG A 174 -18.76 0.60 9.86
CA ARG A 174 -17.46 1.14 9.40
C ARG A 174 -16.59 1.58 10.60
N ILE A 175 -17.16 2.30 11.55
CA ILE A 175 -16.48 2.71 12.80
C ILE A 175 -16.03 1.48 13.58
N LYS A 176 -16.91 0.49 13.78
CA LYS A 176 -16.55 -0.77 14.46
C LYS A 176 -15.38 -1.51 13.79
N TYR A 177 -15.22 -1.39 12.47
CA TYR A 177 -14.04 -1.93 11.79
C TYR A 177 -12.75 -1.21 12.21
N LEU A 178 -12.77 0.12 12.30
CA LEU A 178 -11.59 0.89 12.70
C LEU A 178 -11.15 0.54 14.12
N ASP A 179 -12.10 0.44 15.05
CA ASP A 179 -11.87 0.06 16.44
C ASP A 179 -11.29 -1.37 16.53
N ARG A 180 -11.92 -2.33 15.83
CA ARG A 180 -11.52 -3.74 15.84
C ARG A 180 -10.09 -3.95 15.36
N TYR A 181 -9.67 -3.24 14.35
CA TYR A 181 -8.34 -3.39 13.77
C TYR A 181 -7.31 -2.49 14.43
N LYS A 182 -7.70 -1.74 15.47
CA LYS A 182 -6.85 -0.82 16.23
C LYS A 182 -6.04 0.10 15.31
N ILE A 183 -6.74 0.64 14.30
CA ILE A 183 -6.20 1.63 13.39
C ILE A 183 -6.04 2.96 14.12
#